data_2eafbe954eca89f049b27641c003ce2b
#
_entry.id   2eafbe954eca89f049b27641c003ce2b
#
_cell.length_a   1.000
_cell.length_b   1.000
_cell.length_c   1.000
_cell.angle_alpha   90.00
_cell.angle_beta   90.00
_cell.angle_gamma   90.00
#
_symmetry.space_group_name_H-M   'P 1'
#
loop_
_entity.id
_entity.type
_entity.pdbx_description
1 polymer ?
#
loop_
_entity_poly.entity_id
_entity_poly.type
_entity_poly.pdbx_seq_one_letter_code
_entity_poly.pdbx_strand_id
1 'polypeptide(L)'
;KVVWAAGSDNLVVIAKGPTTAICGVERVLLPLSGPASLATAGSGDVLAGILAGTLATMRDEMDRWELLYSYAVALHSYAGFAAATEYGEKSVIATDLIDLIGPAMELAAKDALEDLGIMDEGSDD
;
A
#
# COMPACT_ATOMS: atom_id res chain seq x y z
N LYS A 1 12.26 10.87 14.20
CA LYS A 1 12.81 10.52 15.56
C LYS A 1 13.04 9.00 15.73
N VAL A 2 12.13 8.13 15.29
CA VAL A 2 12.26 6.66 15.46
C VAL A 2 13.46 6.11 14.69
N VAL A 3 13.61 6.49 13.42
CA VAL A 3 14.73 6.06 12.57
C VAL A 3 16.06 6.61 13.09
N TRP A 4 16.06 7.84 13.55
CA TRP A 4 17.21 8.48 14.20
C TRP A 4 17.64 7.75 15.47
N ALA A 5 16.66 7.33 16.29
CA ALA A 5 16.93 6.59 17.52
C ALA A 5 17.50 5.18 17.22
N ALA A 6 17.20 4.60 16.05
CA ALA A 6 17.75 3.31 15.64
C ALA A 6 19.22 3.40 15.16
N GLY A 7 19.75 4.60 14.89
CA GLY A 7 21.14 4.83 14.51
C GLY A 7 21.57 4.13 13.22
N SER A 8 20.66 3.92 12.30
CA SER A 8 20.90 3.22 11.04
C SER A 8 20.41 4.00 9.83
N ASP A 9 21.31 4.27 8.90
CA ASP A 9 21.00 4.95 7.64
C ASP A 9 20.26 4.03 6.63
N ASN A 10 20.21 2.73 6.91
CA ASN A 10 19.57 1.73 6.05
C ASN A 10 18.24 1.23 6.60
N LEU A 11 17.62 1.98 7.50
CA LEU A 11 16.35 1.60 8.11
C LEU A 11 15.22 2.46 7.57
N VAL A 12 14.16 1.80 7.11
CA VAL A 12 12.86 2.42 6.82
C VAL A 12 11.84 1.87 7.80
N VAL A 13 11.12 2.75 8.48
CA VAL A 13 10.08 2.39 9.44
C VAL A 13 8.72 2.76 8.87
N ILE A 14 7.82 1.80 8.82
CA ILE A 14 6.42 2.04 8.50
C ILE A 14 5.63 2.14 9.80
N ALA A 15 5.25 3.34 10.15
CA ALA A 15 4.42 3.64 11.31
C ALA A 15 2.96 3.56 10.92
N LYS A 16 2.30 2.47 11.31
CA LYS A 16 0.87 2.26 11.05
C LYS A 16 -0.01 3.03 12.03
N GLY A 17 -1.08 3.59 11.51
CA GLY A 17 -2.09 4.31 12.26
C GLY A 17 -3.26 4.66 11.33
N PRO A 18 -4.19 5.53 11.74
CA PRO A 18 -5.21 6.06 10.84
C PRO A 18 -4.61 6.67 9.57
N THR A 19 -3.43 7.28 9.71
CA THR A 19 -2.56 7.68 8.61
C THR A 19 -1.25 6.90 8.75
N THR A 20 -0.89 6.12 7.73
CA THR A 20 0.39 5.41 7.69
C THR A 20 1.49 6.37 7.29
N ALA A 21 2.61 6.35 8.02
CA ALA A 21 3.80 7.13 7.70
C ALA A 21 4.96 6.20 7.34
N ILE A 22 5.67 6.51 6.26
CA ILE A 22 6.89 5.83 5.84
C ILE A 22 8.06 6.72 6.21
N CYS A 23 8.82 6.32 7.20
CA CYS A 23 9.90 7.11 7.80
C CYS A 23 11.25 6.60 7.32
N GLY A 24 11.92 7.37 6.48
CA GLY A 24 13.34 7.21 6.15
C GLY A 24 14.21 8.16 6.98
N VAL A 25 15.51 8.16 6.72
CA VAL A 25 16.47 9.00 7.46
C VAL A 25 16.23 10.48 7.21
N GLU A 26 16.02 10.87 5.96
CA GLU A 26 15.95 12.28 5.55
C GLU A 26 14.53 12.79 5.41
N ARG A 27 13.54 11.91 5.18
CA ARG A 27 12.17 12.33 4.91
C ARG A 27 11.13 11.35 5.42
N VAL A 28 9.93 11.87 5.59
CA VAL A 28 8.73 11.09 5.92
C VAL A 28 7.73 11.24 4.78
N LEU A 29 7.19 10.12 4.32
CA LEU A 29 6.15 10.06 3.31
C LEU A 29 4.81 9.71 3.98
N LEU A 30 3.76 10.37 3.54
CA LEU A 30 2.38 10.12 3.99
C LEU A 30 1.56 9.67 2.77
N PRO A 31 1.61 8.39 2.41
CA PRO A 31 0.83 7.89 1.30
C PRO A 31 -0.67 7.92 1.61
N LEU A 32 -1.48 7.58 0.61
CA LEU A 32 -2.94 7.51 0.74
C LEU A 32 -3.36 6.71 1.98
N SER A 33 -4.20 7.30 2.80
CA SER A 33 -4.80 6.62 3.95
C SER A 33 -5.78 5.55 3.49
N GLY A 34 -5.73 4.38 4.12
CA GLY A 34 -6.66 3.31 3.85
C GLY A 34 -8.00 3.46 4.58
N PRO A 35 -9.00 2.63 4.25
CA PRO A 35 -10.29 2.61 4.90
C PRO A 35 -10.22 2.02 6.31
N ALA A 36 -11.28 2.22 7.11
CA ALA A 36 -11.40 1.66 8.46
C ALA A 36 -11.40 0.12 8.48
N SER A 37 -11.77 -0.53 7.38
CA SER A 37 -11.68 -1.99 7.20
C SER A 37 -10.27 -2.56 7.42
N LEU A 38 -9.22 -1.73 7.25
CA LEU A 38 -7.84 -2.12 7.53
C LEU A 38 -7.51 -2.23 9.03
N ALA A 39 -8.40 -1.79 9.92
CA ALA A 39 -8.27 -1.96 11.36
C ALA A 39 -8.67 -3.36 11.85
N THR A 40 -8.52 -4.37 11.00
CA THR A 40 -8.76 -5.78 11.34
C THR A 40 -7.47 -6.48 11.77
N ALA A 41 -7.60 -7.48 12.64
CA ALA A 41 -6.46 -8.29 13.09
C ALA A 41 -5.78 -8.99 11.90
N GLY A 42 -4.45 -8.96 11.84
CA GLY A 42 -3.67 -9.55 10.75
C GLY A 42 -3.47 -8.64 9.52
N SER A 43 -4.15 -7.51 9.43
CA SER A 43 -3.97 -6.55 8.32
C SER A 43 -2.52 -6.06 8.19
N GLY A 44 -1.82 -5.89 9.32
CA GLY A 44 -0.40 -5.54 9.34
C GLY A 44 0.51 -6.62 8.76
N ASP A 45 0.18 -7.88 8.98
CA ASP A 45 0.91 -9.02 8.41
C ASP A 45 0.72 -9.09 6.89
N VAL A 46 -0.48 -8.77 6.41
CA VAL A 46 -0.77 -8.64 4.96
C VAL A 46 0.09 -7.53 4.35
N LEU A 47 0.16 -6.36 4.99
CA LEU A 47 1.04 -5.27 4.54
C LEU A 47 2.51 -5.70 4.50
N ALA A 48 2.98 -6.42 5.53
CA ALA A 48 4.34 -6.93 5.57
C ALA A 48 4.63 -7.89 4.40
N GLY A 49 3.66 -8.75 4.06
CA GLY A 49 3.73 -9.64 2.90
C GLY A 49 3.77 -8.88 1.56
N ILE A 50 2.93 -7.86 1.39
CA ILE A 50 2.92 -7.00 0.21
C ILE A 50 4.28 -6.29 0.06
N LEU A 51 4.80 -5.74 1.15
CA LEU A 51 6.13 -5.10 1.16
C LEU A 51 7.23 -6.07 0.76
N ALA A 52 7.28 -7.24 1.38
CA ALA A 52 8.29 -8.26 1.08
C ALA A 52 8.22 -8.69 -0.39
N GLY A 53 7.02 -8.91 -0.92
CA GLY A 53 6.80 -9.25 -2.34
C GLY A 53 7.23 -8.13 -3.27
N THR A 54 6.86 -6.90 -2.98
CA THR A 54 7.25 -5.72 -3.78
C THR A 54 8.76 -5.55 -3.82
N LEU A 55 9.43 -5.61 -2.66
CA LEU A 55 10.87 -5.44 -2.57
C LEU A 55 11.62 -6.60 -3.25
N ALA A 56 11.12 -7.82 -3.15
CA ALA A 56 11.74 -8.98 -3.79
C ALA A 56 11.65 -8.95 -5.32
N THR A 57 10.50 -8.51 -5.86
CA THR A 57 10.26 -8.46 -7.30
C THR A 57 10.88 -7.23 -7.97
N MET A 58 11.04 -6.15 -7.23
CA MET A 58 11.54 -4.85 -7.72
C MET A 58 12.89 -4.48 -7.10
N ARG A 59 13.68 -5.46 -6.68
CA ARG A 59 14.96 -5.22 -5.99
C ARG A 59 15.96 -4.40 -6.79
N ASP A 60 15.89 -4.43 -8.11
CA ASP A 60 16.77 -3.64 -8.99
C ASP A 60 16.39 -2.16 -9.01
N GLU A 61 15.23 -1.81 -8.45
CA GLU A 61 14.73 -0.43 -8.30
C GLU A 61 14.87 0.09 -6.85
N MET A 62 15.71 -0.53 -6.04
CA MET A 62 15.88 -0.15 -4.62
C MET A 62 16.43 1.25 -4.38
N ASP A 63 17.06 1.88 -5.37
CA ASP A 63 17.37 3.30 -5.37
C ASP A 63 16.13 4.20 -5.32
N ARG A 64 14.97 3.66 -5.70
CA ARG A 64 13.65 4.29 -5.62
C ARG A 64 12.81 3.77 -4.45
N TRP A 65 13.42 3.55 -3.32
CA TRP A 65 12.74 2.95 -2.16
C TRP A 65 11.47 3.69 -1.75
N GLU A 66 11.45 5.02 -1.87
CA GLU A 66 10.26 5.83 -1.55
C GLU A 66 9.06 5.42 -2.42
N LEU A 67 9.30 5.21 -3.71
CA LEU A 67 8.26 4.75 -4.64
C LEU A 67 7.79 3.33 -4.32
N LEU A 68 8.72 2.41 -4.04
CA LEU A 68 8.40 1.01 -3.74
C LEU A 68 7.58 0.87 -2.46
N TYR A 69 8.00 1.55 -1.40
CA TYR A 69 7.27 1.52 -0.13
C TYR A 69 5.91 2.22 -0.23
N SER A 70 5.84 3.36 -0.92
CA SER A 70 4.57 4.06 -1.16
C SER A 70 3.61 3.22 -1.98
N TYR A 71 4.09 2.53 -3.01
CA TYR A 71 3.31 1.60 -3.81
C TYR A 71 2.72 0.46 -2.96
N ALA A 72 3.55 -0.18 -2.13
CA ALA A 72 3.10 -1.28 -1.28
C ALA A 72 2.04 -0.84 -0.27
N VAL A 73 2.21 0.33 0.35
CA VAL A 73 1.21 0.89 1.29
C VAL A 73 -0.07 1.28 0.57
N ALA A 74 0.02 1.88 -0.62
CA ALA A 74 -1.13 2.21 -1.44
C ALA A 74 -1.90 0.95 -1.86
N LEU A 75 -1.19 -0.08 -2.32
CA LEU A 75 -1.80 -1.36 -2.70
C LEU A 75 -2.58 -2.00 -1.55
N HIS A 76 -2.03 -1.96 -0.34
CA HIS A 76 -2.72 -2.41 0.87
C HIS A 76 -4.00 -1.60 1.13
N SER A 77 -3.96 -0.29 0.92
CA SER A 77 -5.13 0.59 1.04
C SER A 77 -6.19 0.28 0.00
N TYR A 78 -5.82 0.08 -1.26
CA TYR A 78 -6.74 -0.31 -2.33
C TYR A 78 -7.37 -1.68 -2.07
N ALA A 79 -6.62 -2.66 -1.57
CA ALA A 79 -7.17 -3.95 -1.15
C ALA A 79 -8.21 -3.78 -0.04
N GLY A 80 -7.97 -2.87 0.91
CA GLY A 80 -8.94 -2.53 1.95
C GLY A 80 -10.22 -1.90 1.41
N PHE A 81 -10.13 -0.99 0.44
CA PHE A 81 -11.32 -0.41 -0.22
C PHE A 81 -12.09 -1.46 -1.02
N ALA A 82 -11.41 -2.31 -1.77
CA ALA A 82 -12.02 -3.39 -2.53
C ALA A 82 -12.74 -4.38 -1.59
N ALA A 83 -12.10 -4.77 -0.50
CA ALA A 83 -12.68 -5.67 0.50
C ALA A 83 -13.91 -5.04 1.20
N ALA A 84 -13.83 -3.75 1.54
CA ALA A 84 -14.96 -3.04 2.13
C ALA A 84 -16.16 -2.97 1.20
N THR A 85 -15.91 -2.82 -0.11
CA THR A 85 -16.95 -2.81 -1.14
C THR A 85 -17.59 -4.19 -1.33
N GLU A 86 -16.78 -5.25 -1.32
CA GLU A 86 -17.24 -6.62 -1.55
C GLU A 86 -17.97 -7.20 -0.33
N TYR A 87 -17.41 -7.03 0.87
CA TYR A 87 -17.88 -7.70 2.08
C TYR A 87 -18.54 -6.78 3.11
N GLY A 88 -18.47 -5.47 2.90
CA GLY A 88 -18.86 -4.45 3.86
C GLY A 88 -17.73 -4.13 4.84
N GLU A 89 -17.57 -2.84 5.14
CA GLU A 89 -16.41 -2.31 5.90
C GLU A 89 -16.18 -3.01 7.26
N LYS A 90 -17.25 -3.40 7.94
CA LYS A 90 -17.19 -4.05 9.27
C LYS A 90 -16.98 -5.56 9.23
N SER A 91 -17.03 -6.16 8.04
CA SER A 91 -16.99 -7.63 7.86
C SER A 91 -15.64 -8.09 7.32
N VAL A 92 -14.76 -7.18 6.96
CA VAL A 92 -13.45 -7.49 6.37
C VAL A 92 -12.54 -8.17 7.39
N ILE A 93 -11.96 -9.30 6.97
CA ILE A 93 -10.90 -10.01 7.69
C ILE A 93 -9.61 -10.00 6.87
N ALA A 94 -8.47 -10.35 7.48
CA ALA A 94 -7.17 -10.23 6.83
C ALA A 94 -7.04 -11.06 5.54
N THR A 95 -7.64 -12.25 5.49
CA THR A 95 -7.61 -13.10 4.29
C THR A 95 -8.38 -12.50 3.12
N ASP A 96 -9.42 -11.72 3.37
CA ASP A 96 -10.14 -11.00 2.31
C ASP A 96 -9.23 -9.99 1.60
N LEU A 97 -8.33 -9.35 2.35
CA LEU A 97 -7.34 -8.42 1.77
C LEU A 97 -6.40 -9.14 0.80
N ILE A 98 -5.97 -10.36 1.16
CA ILE A 98 -5.08 -11.18 0.32
C ILE A 98 -5.77 -11.52 -1.01
N ASP A 99 -7.02 -11.95 -0.96
CA ASP A 99 -7.78 -12.33 -2.14
C ASP A 99 -8.05 -11.16 -3.09
N LEU A 100 -8.02 -9.94 -2.56
CA LEU A 100 -8.28 -8.72 -3.32
C LEU A 100 -7.03 -7.93 -3.73
N ILE A 101 -5.82 -8.46 -3.51
CA ILE A 101 -4.58 -7.82 -3.97
C ILE A 101 -4.56 -7.67 -5.50
N GLY A 102 -4.95 -8.70 -6.25
CA GLY A 102 -5.02 -8.65 -7.72
C GLY A 102 -5.95 -7.54 -8.23
N PRO A 103 -7.24 -7.54 -7.85
CA PRO A 103 -8.16 -6.44 -8.16
C PRO A 103 -7.65 -5.06 -7.71
N ALA A 104 -6.99 -4.97 -6.56
CA ALA A 104 -6.40 -3.74 -6.05
C ALA A 104 -5.28 -3.21 -6.95
N MET A 105 -4.46 -4.07 -7.52
CA MET A 105 -3.42 -3.68 -8.49
C MET A 105 -4.02 -3.07 -9.75
N GLU A 106 -5.08 -3.66 -10.27
CA GLU A 106 -5.78 -3.13 -11.45
C GLU A 106 -6.42 -1.76 -11.17
N LEU A 107 -7.05 -1.61 -10.01
CA LEU A 107 -7.65 -0.36 -9.58
C LEU A 107 -6.59 0.75 -9.42
N ALA A 108 -5.49 0.45 -8.76
CA ALA A 108 -4.39 1.40 -8.60
C ALA A 108 -3.79 1.83 -9.94
N ALA A 109 -3.64 0.92 -10.89
CA ALA A 109 -3.15 1.22 -12.24
C ALA A 109 -4.13 2.12 -12.99
N LYS A 110 -5.43 1.87 -12.88
CA LYS A 110 -6.48 2.68 -13.50
C LYS A 110 -6.48 4.10 -12.96
N ASP A 111 -6.46 4.27 -11.65
CA ASP A 111 -6.44 5.59 -11.02
C ASP A 111 -5.19 6.39 -11.43
N ALA A 112 -4.03 5.73 -11.51
CA ALA A 112 -2.79 6.37 -11.96
C ALA A 112 -2.88 6.84 -13.41
N LEU A 113 -3.54 6.09 -14.30
CA LEU A 113 -3.76 6.49 -15.69
C LEU A 113 -4.75 7.65 -15.81
N GLU A 114 -5.81 7.65 -15.02
CA GLU A 114 -6.79 8.74 -14.96
C GLU A 114 -6.13 10.05 -14.48
N ASP A 115 -5.29 9.98 -13.43
CA ASP A 115 -4.55 11.14 -12.91
C ASP A 115 -3.58 11.74 -13.94
N LEU A 116 -3.04 10.91 -14.83
CA LEU A 116 -2.19 11.35 -15.94
C LEU A 116 -2.99 11.85 -17.17
N GLY A 117 -4.32 11.82 -17.11
CA GLY A 117 -5.19 12.20 -18.22
C GLY A 117 -5.17 11.21 -19.39
N ILE A 118 -4.71 9.99 -19.15
CA ILE A 118 -4.76 8.89 -20.13
C ILE A 118 -6.08 8.17 -19.94
N MET A 119 -7.04 8.47 -20.82
CA MET A 119 -8.34 7.79 -20.85
C MET A 119 -8.17 6.39 -21.44
N ASP A 120 -8.75 5.40 -20.81
CA ASP A 120 -8.87 4.07 -21.43
C ASP A 120 -9.90 4.13 -22.57
N GLU A 121 -9.41 4.20 -23.81
CA GLU A 121 -10.28 4.18 -25.01
C GLU A 121 -10.80 2.76 -25.33
N GLY A 122 -10.55 1.77 -24.47
CA GLY A 122 -10.82 0.35 -24.75
C GLY A 122 -12.15 -0.19 -24.26
N SER A 123 -13.04 0.59 -23.64
CA SER A 123 -14.23 0.06 -22.96
C SER A 123 -15.57 0.39 -23.61
N ASP A 124 -15.60 0.75 -24.88
CA ASP A 124 -16.84 1.08 -25.61
C ASP A 124 -17.52 -0.14 -26.28
N ASP A 125 -17.37 -1.31 -25.72
CA ASP A 125 -18.10 -2.50 -26.19
C ASP A 125 -19.24 -2.91 -25.25
#